data_8f16c5845a2111454196f12139124e38
#
_entry.id   8f16c5845a2111454196f12139124e38
#
_cell.length_a   1.000
_cell.length_b   1.000
_cell.length_c   1.000
_cell.angle_alpha   90.00
_cell.angle_beta   90.00
_cell.angle_gamma   90.00
#
_symmetry.space_group_name_H-M   'P 1'
#
loop_
_entity.id
_entity.type
_entity.pdbx_description
1 polymer ?
#
loop_
_entity_poly.entity_id
_entity_poly.type
_entity_poly.pdbx_seq_one_letter_code
_entity_poly.pdbx_strand_id
1 'polypeptide(L)'
;MADQLAGRVLSVNVGQPRDVIWQGRTVHTAVWKDPVDGPQLVRRLNIDGDGQGDLAGHGGEQRAVFVYQIESYRYWQDYLSRDDFSYGQFGENLTVQGLADDEVCIGDRYRIGSAVFEVSQPRVTCYRVGIRMDDARMPALLISHHRPGFYFRVLRGGHGAGR
;
A
#
# COMPACT_ATOMS: atom_id res chain seq x y z
N MET A 1 20.80 2.36 -16.59
CA MET A 1 20.42 2.48 -16.43
C MET A 1 19.62 2.94 -15.73
N ALA A 2 19.13 3.06 -15.66
CA ALA A 2 18.35 3.74 -15.20
C ALA A 2 17.84 3.55 -14.02
N ASP A 3 18.33 3.02 -13.35
CA ASP A 3 17.82 2.77 -12.21
C ASP A 3 17.75 3.79 -11.36
N GLN A 4 18.06 4.81 -11.59
CA GLN A 4 18.11 5.68 -10.75
C GLN A 4 17.04 6.28 -10.44
N LEU A 5 16.67 6.60 -9.54
CA LEU A 5 15.93 7.56 -9.23
C LEU A 5 14.57 7.43 -9.45
N ALA A 6 14.01 6.26 -9.55
CA ALA A 6 12.62 6.07 -9.65
C ALA A 6 11.91 6.55 -8.41
N GLY A 7 12.50 6.36 -7.27
CA GLY A 7 11.90 6.81 -6.03
C GLY A 7 12.62 6.23 -4.83
N ARG A 8 11.97 6.33 -3.67
CA ARG A 8 12.60 5.90 -2.44
C ARG A 8 11.54 5.40 -1.47
N VAL A 9 11.82 4.31 -0.79
CA VAL A 9 10.92 3.77 0.24
C VAL A 9 11.13 4.58 1.52
N LEU A 10 10.05 5.15 2.02
CA LEU A 10 10.06 5.90 3.27
C LEU A 10 9.68 5.03 4.46
N SER A 11 8.81 4.05 4.25
CA SER A 11 8.35 3.18 5.33
C SER A 11 7.85 1.86 4.77
N VAL A 12 8.12 0.78 5.49
CA VAL A 12 7.52 -0.53 5.24
C VAL A 12 6.50 -0.77 6.34
N ASN A 13 5.28 -1.11 5.97
CA ASN A 13 4.18 -1.25 6.89
C ASN A 13 3.54 -2.62 6.76
N VAL A 14 3.28 -3.26 7.87
CA VAL A 14 2.64 -4.58 7.91
C VAL A 14 1.54 -4.60 8.95
N GLY A 15 0.58 -5.49 8.79
CA GLY A 15 -0.49 -5.67 9.75
C GLY A 15 -1.19 -7.00 9.57
N GLN A 16 -1.62 -7.58 10.67
CA GLN A 16 -2.40 -8.81 10.66
C GLN A 16 -3.89 -8.47 10.63
N PRO A 17 -4.74 -9.34 10.08
CA PRO A 17 -6.17 -9.12 10.10
C PRO A 17 -6.72 -8.99 11.52
N ARG A 18 -7.68 -8.12 11.68
CA ARG A 18 -8.40 -7.93 12.93
C ARG A 18 -9.86 -7.57 12.66
N ASP A 19 -10.70 -7.70 13.66
CA ASP A 19 -12.09 -7.33 13.57
C ASP A 19 -12.29 -5.93 14.10
N VAL A 20 -13.05 -5.12 13.38
CA VAL A 20 -13.42 -3.77 13.80
C VAL A 20 -14.93 -3.61 13.61
N ILE A 21 -15.52 -2.65 14.33
CA ILE A 21 -16.93 -2.32 14.18
C ILE A 21 -17.02 -1.07 13.28
N TRP A 22 -17.82 -1.18 12.23
CA TRP A 22 -18.05 -0.08 11.31
C TRP A 22 -19.52 -0.07 10.90
N GLN A 23 -20.19 1.02 11.19
CA GLN A 23 -21.62 1.21 10.87
C GLN A 23 -22.47 0.03 11.37
N GLY A 24 -22.21 -0.40 12.61
CA GLY A 24 -22.96 -1.47 13.25
C GLY A 24 -22.61 -2.89 12.80
N ARG A 25 -21.59 -3.06 12.00
CA ARG A 25 -21.15 -4.38 11.52
C ARG A 25 -19.74 -4.68 11.96
N THR A 26 -19.46 -5.96 12.20
CA THR A 26 -18.10 -6.44 12.40
C THR A 26 -17.46 -6.66 11.04
N VAL A 27 -16.30 -6.03 10.83
CA VAL A 27 -15.54 -6.15 9.58
C VAL A 27 -14.18 -6.75 9.89
N HIS A 28 -13.84 -7.83 9.19
CA HIS A 28 -12.54 -8.47 9.28
C HIS A 28 -11.61 -7.82 8.25
N THR A 29 -10.51 -7.22 8.70
CA THR A 29 -9.67 -6.43 7.80
C THR A 29 -8.22 -6.36 8.29
N ALA A 30 -7.29 -6.31 7.34
CA ALA A 30 -5.88 -6.06 7.59
C ALA A 30 -5.45 -4.68 7.09
N VAL A 31 -6.39 -3.75 6.96
CA VAL A 31 -6.10 -2.41 6.41
C VAL A 31 -5.25 -1.55 7.36
N TRP A 32 -5.20 -1.89 8.65
CA TRP A 32 -4.30 -1.21 9.57
C TRP A 32 -2.90 -1.78 9.43
N LYS A 33 -2.02 -0.98 8.83
CA LYS A 33 -0.62 -1.32 8.64
C LYS A 33 0.21 -0.38 9.48
N ASP A 34 1.16 -0.94 10.22
CA ASP A 34 2.04 -0.16 11.06
C ASP A 34 3.48 -0.25 10.57
N PRO A 35 4.25 0.84 10.67
CA PRO A 35 5.64 0.81 10.26
C PRO A 35 6.47 -0.21 11.03
N VAL A 36 7.39 -0.86 10.33
CA VAL A 36 8.35 -1.77 10.94
C VAL A 36 9.76 -1.32 10.61
N ASP A 37 10.69 -1.59 11.52
CA ASP A 37 12.08 -1.19 11.37
C ASP A 37 12.88 -2.25 10.65
N GLY A 38 13.90 -1.81 9.94
CA GLY A 38 14.89 -2.69 9.33
C GLY A 38 14.40 -3.38 8.07
N PRO A 39 15.29 -4.14 7.43
CA PRO A 39 14.92 -4.89 6.24
C PRO A 39 13.89 -5.96 6.56
N GLN A 40 12.89 -6.09 5.71
CA GLN A 40 11.85 -7.10 5.86
C GLN A 40 11.99 -8.17 4.79
N LEU A 41 11.64 -9.40 5.14
CA LEU A 41 11.67 -10.49 4.19
C LEU A 41 10.46 -10.39 3.26
N VAL A 42 10.71 -10.32 1.98
CA VAL A 42 9.69 -10.25 0.94
C VAL A 42 9.49 -11.62 0.36
N ARG A 43 8.27 -12.09 0.37
CA ARG A 43 7.86 -13.40 -0.16
C ARG A 43 6.96 -13.19 -1.36
N ARG A 44 6.69 -14.25 -2.11
CA ARG A 44 5.88 -14.15 -3.32
C ARG A 44 4.49 -13.59 -3.09
N LEU A 45 3.89 -13.85 -1.94
CA LEU A 45 2.52 -13.45 -1.67
C LEU A 45 2.39 -12.28 -0.69
N ASN A 46 3.46 -11.92 0.02
CA ASN A 46 3.39 -10.84 1.01
C ASN A 46 4.78 -10.42 1.49
N ILE A 47 4.80 -9.40 2.31
CA ILE A 47 5.93 -9.06 3.15
C ILE A 47 5.74 -9.78 4.49
N ASP A 48 6.82 -10.32 5.04
CA ASP A 48 6.77 -11.06 6.30
C ASP A 48 6.14 -10.21 7.40
N GLY A 49 5.24 -10.79 8.15
CA GLY A 49 4.49 -10.07 9.18
C GLY A 49 3.18 -9.46 8.70
N ASP A 50 2.94 -9.44 7.41
CA ASP A 50 1.72 -8.90 6.83
C ASP A 50 0.66 -9.98 6.60
N GLY A 51 -0.60 -9.58 6.53
CA GLY A 51 -1.72 -10.46 6.21
C GLY A 51 -2.80 -9.72 5.46
N GLN A 52 -3.79 -10.45 4.94
CA GLN A 52 -4.96 -9.88 4.30
C GLN A 52 -6.22 -10.43 4.94
N GLY A 53 -7.19 -9.56 5.15
CA GLY A 53 -8.47 -9.97 5.75
C GLY A 53 -9.42 -10.63 4.77
N ASP A 54 -9.22 -10.41 3.47
CA ASP A 54 -10.06 -10.97 2.41
C ASP A 54 -9.15 -11.47 1.31
N LEU A 55 -8.77 -12.74 1.39
CA LEU A 55 -7.85 -13.33 0.42
C LEU A 55 -8.46 -13.43 -0.97
N ALA A 56 -9.78 -13.59 -1.08
CA ALA A 56 -10.44 -13.67 -2.37
C ALA A 56 -10.43 -12.34 -3.10
N GLY A 57 -10.62 -11.24 -2.37
CA GLY A 57 -10.67 -9.91 -2.96
C GLY A 57 -9.36 -9.15 -2.92
N HIS A 58 -8.49 -9.43 -1.94
CA HIS A 58 -7.28 -8.63 -1.69
C HIS A 58 -5.99 -9.44 -1.63
N GLY A 59 -6.07 -10.75 -1.78
CA GLY A 59 -4.91 -11.61 -1.72
C GLY A 59 -4.39 -12.01 -3.11
N GLY A 60 -3.39 -12.88 -3.12
CA GLY A 60 -2.81 -13.46 -4.33
C GLY A 60 -1.56 -12.72 -4.78
N GLU A 61 -0.84 -13.34 -5.72
CA GLU A 61 0.47 -12.81 -6.12
C GLU A 61 0.39 -11.49 -6.85
N GLN A 62 -0.72 -11.16 -7.50
CA GLN A 62 -0.88 -9.90 -8.21
C GLN A 62 -1.14 -8.73 -7.26
N ARG A 63 -1.49 -9.02 -6.00
CA ARG A 63 -1.77 -8.03 -4.97
C ARG A 63 -0.91 -8.28 -3.74
N ALA A 64 0.30 -8.75 -3.94
CA ALA A 64 1.18 -9.13 -2.84
C ALA A 64 1.60 -7.94 -1.99
N VAL A 65 1.88 -6.80 -2.62
CA VAL A 65 2.40 -5.61 -1.94
C VAL A 65 1.68 -4.38 -2.48
N PHE A 66 1.03 -3.64 -1.59
CA PHE A 66 0.36 -2.40 -1.96
C PHE A 66 1.30 -1.21 -1.73
N VAL A 67 1.37 -0.32 -2.70
CA VAL A 67 2.28 0.83 -2.73
C VAL A 67 1.50 2.13 -2.81
N TYR A 68 1.87 3.11 -1.99
CA TYR A 68 1.26 4.43 -2.02
C TYR A 68 2.31 5.53 -1.85
N GLN A 69 2.13 6.65 -2.54
CA GLN A 69 3.11 7.73 -2.58
C GLN A 69 2.85 8.77 -1.49
N ILE A 70 3.92 9.29 -0.91
CA ILE A 70 3.80 10.31 0.14
C ILE A 70 3.22 11.61 -0.39
N GLU A 71 3.40 11.89 -1.67
CA GLU A 71 2.82 13.08 -2.31
C GLU A 71 1.30 13.08 -2.22
N SER A 72 0.68 11.90 -2.29
CA SER A 72 -0.76 11.78 -2.10
C SER A 72 -1.17 11.96 -0.65
N TYR A 73 -0.32 11.65 0.31
CA TYR A 73 -0.59 11.99 1.71
C TYR A 73 -0.79 13.50 1.86
N ARG A 74 0.13 14.29 1.32
CA ARG A 74 0.04 15.75 1.40
C ARG A 74 -1.19 16.27 0.70
N TYR A 75 -1.51 15.71 -0.45
CA TYR A 75 -2.71 16.05 -1.20
C TYR A 75 -3.97 15.83 -0.35
N TRP A 76 -4.08 14.66 0.28
CA TRP A 76 -5.26 14.32 1.09
C TRP A 76 -5.31 15.08 2.39
N GLN A 77 -4.18 15.35 3.02
CA GLN A 77 -4.14 16.19 4.22
C GLN A 77 -4.73 17.57 3.92
N ASP A 78 -4.38 18.15 2.80
CA ASP A 78 -4.92 19.44 2.39
C ASP A 78 -6.40 19.32 2.02
N TYR A 79 -6.77 18.36 1.23
CA TYR A 79 -8.15 18.19 0.77
C TYR A 79 -9.11 17.94 1.93
N LEU A 80 -8.70 17.13 2.91
CA LEU A 80 -9.54 16.75 4.03
C LEU A 80 -9.34 17.64 5.26
N SER A 81 -8.41 18.58 5.21
CA SER A 81 -8.04 19.44 6.34
C SER A 81 -7.65 18.60 7.56
N ARG A 82 -6.77 17.63 7.37
CA ARG A 82 -6.34 16.70 8.41
C ARG A 82 -4.83 16.67 8.52
N ASP A 83 -4.32 16.42 9.74
CA ASP A 83 -2.90 16.25 10.00
C ASP A 83 -2.61 15.04 10.87
N ASP A 84 -3.56 14.09 10.96
CA ASP A 84 -3.45 12.94 11.84
C ASP A 84 -2.98 11.67 11.10
N PHE A 85 -2.36 11.80 9.94
CA PHE A 85 -1.92 10.65 9.17
C PHE A 85 -0.61 10.07 9.71
N SER A 86 -0.48 8.76 9.60
CA SER A 86 0.77 8.05 9.87
C SER A 86 1.05 7.11 8.71
N TYR A 87 2.29 6.64 8.58
CA TYR A 87 2.62 5.69 7.52
C TYR A 87 1.73 4.46 7.61
N GLY A 88 1.30 3.96 6.46
CA GLY A 88 0.30 2.90 6.39
C GLY A 88 -1.13 3.40 6.43
N GLN A 89 -1.33 4.71 6.37
CA GLN A 89 -2.63 5.36 6.51
C GLN A 89 -3.67 4.87 5.52
N PHE A 90 -3.26 4.49 4.32
CA PHE A 90 -4.16 4.04 3.26
C PHE A 90 -4.17 2.51 3.12
N GLY A 91 -3.54 1.81 4.06
CA GLY A 91 -3.43 0.36 4.03
C GLY A 91 -2.25 -0.13 3.22
N GLU A 92 -1.31 0.75 2.86
CA GLU A 92 -0.19 0.38 2.02
C GLU A 92 0.93 -0.29 2.82
N ASN A 93 1.60 -1.22 2.14
CA ASN A 93 2.80 -1.88 2.65
C ASN A 93 4.03 -1.02 2.46
N LEU A 94 4.12 -0.31 1.35
CA LEU A 94 5.24 0.56 1.05
C LEU A 94 4.74 1.98 0.89
N THR A 95 5.20 2.87 1.78
CA THR A 95 5.03 4.30 1.59
C THR A 95 6.26 4.80 0.89
N VAL A 96 6.10 5.38 -0.30
CA VAL A 96 7.22 5.74 -1.15
C VAL A 96 7.19 7.23 -1.49
N GLN A 97 8.36 7.76 -1.83
CA GLN A 97 8.50 9.07 -2.42
C GLN A 97 8.76 8.85 -3.92
N GLY A 98 8.02 9.52 -4.76
CA GLY A 98 8.03 9.25 -6.20
C GLY A 98 7.08 8.11 -6.54
N LEU A 99 7.17 7.56 -7.72
CA LEU A 99 6.30 6.48 -8.21
C LEU A 99 4.83 6.88 -8.13
N ALA A 100 4.51 8.00 -8.76
CA ALA A 100 3.16 8.54 -8.74
C ALA A 100 2.20 7.68 -9.58
N ASP A 101 0.91 7.71 -9.22
CA ASP A 101 -0.11 6.94 -9.92
C ASP A 101 -0.14 7.20 -11.43
N ASP A 102 0.19 8.41 -11.85
CA ASP A 102 0.18 8.78 -13.27
C ASP A 102 1.55 8.60 -13.97
N GLU A 103 2.54 8.11 -13.24
CA GLU A 103 3.88 7.89 -13.80
C GLU A 103 4.21 6.42 -13.98
N VAL A 104 3.65 5.53 -13.14
CA VAL A 104 3.97 4.11 -13.21
C VAL A 104 3.07 3.42 -14.22
N CYS A 105 3.63 2.39 -14.88
CA CYS A 105 2.90 1.57 -15.83
C CYS A 105 2.89 0.12 -15.39
N ILE A 106 1.83 -0.59 -15.70
CA ILE A 106 1.78 -2.04 -15.48
C ILE A 106 2.96 -2.66 -16.24
N GLY A 107 3.71 -3.51 -15.55
CA GLY A 107 4.89 -4.14 -16.10
C GLY A 107 6.21 -3.45 -15.75
N ASP A 108 6.14 -2.22 -15.21
CA ASP A 108 7.36 -1.56 -14.71
C ASP A 108 7.97 -2.38 -13.59
N ARG A 109 9.29 -2.46 -13.55
CA ARG A 109 10.03 -3.27 -12.58
C ARG A 109 10.93 -2.42 -11.72
N TYR A 110 11.01 -2.78 -10.45
CA TYR A 110 11.80 -2.06 -9.47
C TYR A 110 12.54 -3.05 -8.59
N ARG A 111 13.77 -2.70 -8.22
CA ARG A 111 14.51 -3.44 -7.21
C ARG A 111 14.55 -2.64 -5.94
N ILE A 112 14.23 -3.29 -4.82
CA ILE A 112 14.30 -2.70 -3.49
C ILE A 112 15.06 -3.69 -2.62
N GLY A 113 16.27 -3.31 -2.20
CA GLY A 113 17.16 -4.26 -1.55
C GLY A 113 17.50 -5.40 -2.48
N SER A 114 17.29 -6.64 -2.06
CA SER A 114 17.49 -7.82 -2.89
C SER A 114 16.21 -8.32 -3.53
N ALA A 115 15.07 -7.70 -3.26
CA ALA A 115 13.80 -8.08 -3.84
C ALA A 115 13.55 -7.36 -5.16
N VAL A 116 12.85 -8.01 -6.07
CA VAL A 116 12.47 -7.46 -7.38
C VAL A 116 10.97 -7.52 -7.53
N PHE A 117 10.37 -6.41 -7.92
CA PHE A 117 8.94 -6.23 -8.02
C PHE A 117 8.53 -5.80 -9.41
N GLU A 118 7.29 -6.08 -9.76
CA GLU A 118 6.70 -5.59 -11.00
C GLU A 118 5.32 -5.02 -10.70
N VAL A 119 5.01 -3.86 -11.28
CA VAL A 119 3.69 -3.26 -11.15
C VAL A 119 2.67 -4.17 -11.81
N SER A 120 1.71 -4.66 -11.04
CA SER A 120 0.74 -5.63 -11.52
C SER A 120 -0.60 -5.01 -11.90
N GLN A 121 -1.10 -4.09 -11.09
CA GLN A 121 -2.41 -3.48 -11.33
C GLN A 121 -2.62 -2.26 -10.45
N PRO A 122 -3.49 -1.32 -10.85
CA PRO A 122 -3.91 -0.26 -9.95
C PRO A 122 -4.76 -0.84 -8.83
N ARG A 123 -4.83 -0.13 -7.71
CA ARG A 123 -5.68 -0.54 -6.61
C ARG A 123 -7.14 -0.33 -6.98
N VAL A 124 -7.95 -1.35 -6.72
CA VAL A 124 -9.39 -1.23 -6.74
C VAL A 124 -9.82 -0.98 -5.30
N THR A 125 -10.34 0.19 -5.02
CA THR A 125 -10.64 0.58 -3.64
C THR A 125 -11.92 -0.09 -3.15
N CYS A 126 -11.99 -0.36 -1.87
CA CYS A 126 -13.19 -0.88 -1.23
C CYS A 126 -13.46 -0.11 0.06
N TYR A 127 -14.58 -0.40 0.71
CA TYR A 127 -15.00 0.34 1.91
C TYR A 127 -14.00 0.26 3.08
N ARG A 128 -13.09 -0.70 3.07
CA ARG A 128 -12.11 -0.85 4.15
C ARG A 128 -11.16 0.34 4.27
N VAL A 129 -10.80 0.98 3.15
CA VAL A 129 -10.00 2.20 3.24
C VAL A 129 -10.80 3.33 3.88
N GLY A 130 -12.11 3.36 3.69
CA GLY A 130 -12.98 4.31 4.37
C GLY A 130 -12.99 4.09 5.88
N ILE A 131 -12.97 2.85 6.33
CA ILE A 131 -12.87 2.53 7.75
C ILE A 131 -11.54 3.05 8.31
N ARG A 132 -10.45 2.73 7.64
CA ARG A 132 -9.11 3.14 8.07
C ARG A 132 -8.97 4.66 8.16
N MET A 133 -9.54 5.36 7.19
CA MET A 133 -9.50 6.82 7.12
C MET A 133 -10.57 7.50 7.98
N ASP A 134 -11.50 6.71 8.53
CA ASP A 134 -12.67 7.23 9.24
C ASP A 134 -13.44 8.21 8.35
N ASP A 135 -13.61 7.87 7.10
CA ASP A 135 -14.33 8.67 6.11
C ASP A 135 -14.87 7.75 5.02
N ALA A 136 -16.18 7.56 5.03
CA ALA A 136 -16.84 6.64 4.09
C ALA A 136 -16.74 7.08 2.63
N ARG A 137 -16.35 8.34 2.37
CA ARG A 137 -16.18 8.84 1.00
C ARG A 137 -14.89 8.38 0.35
N MET A 138 -13.91 7.93 1.14
CA MET A 138 -12.56 7.68 0.64
C MET A 138 -12.46 6.71 -0.52
N PRO A 139 -13.18 5.58 -0.54
CA PRO A 139 -13.08 4.68 -1.71
C PRO A 139 -13.39 5.39 -3.03
N ALA A 140 -14.43 6.19 -3.06
CA ALA A 140 -14.81 6.93 -4.26
C ALA A 140 -13.86 8.09 -4.56
N LEU A 141 -13.42 8.80 -3.52
CA LEU A 141 -12.50 9.93 -3.69
C LEU A 141 -11.15 9.49 -4.28
N LEU A 142 -10.61 8.37 -3.81
CA LEU A 142 -9.33 7.86 -4.31
C LEU A 142 -9.39 7.60 -5.82
N ILE A 143 -10.49 7.05 -6.29
CA ILE A 143 -10.68 6.76 -7.71
C ILE A 143 -10.95 8.05 -8.50
N SER A 144 -11.87 8.88 -8.03
CA SER A 144 -12.26 10.10 -8.77
C SER A 144 -11.14 11.13 -8.87
N HIS A 145 -10.23 11.14 -7.88
CA HIS A 145 -9.06 12.02 -7.91
C HIS A 145 -7.83 11.35 -8.54
N HIS A 146 -7.98 10.14 -9.09
CA HIS A 146 -6.90 9.40 -9.76
C HIS A 146 -5.70 9.13 -8.85
N ARG A 147 -5.94 8.84 -7.57
CA ARG A 147 -4.89 8.58 -6.58
C ARG A 147 -5.15 7.29 -5.79
N PRO A 148 -5.43 6.16 -6.47
CA PRO A 148 -5.74 4.92 -5.74
C PRO A 148 -4.52 4.18 -5.22
N GLY A 149 -3.33 4.40 -5.79
CA GLY A 149 -2.18 3.57 -5.55
C GLY A 149 -2.17 2.33 -6.44
N PHE A 150 -1.18 1.50 -6.29
CA PHE A 150 -1.02 0.33 -7.13
C PHE A 150 -0.39 -0.83 -6.37
N TYR A 151 -0.45 -2.01 -6.98
CA TYR A 151 0.14 -3.21 -6.41
C TYR A 151 1.41 -3.61 -7.15
N PHE A 152 2.33 -4.18 -6.40
CA PHE A 152 3.44 -4.96 -6.94
C PHE A 152 3.13 -6.45 -6.82
N ARG A 153 3.57 -7.22 -7.81
CA ARG A 153 3.83 -8.63 -7.60
C ARG A 153 5.33 -8.82 -7.38
N VAL A 154 5.69 -9.87 -6.69
CA VAL A 154 7.08 -10.15 -6.35
C VAL A 154 7.64 -11.09 -7.41
N LEU A 155 8.62 -10.62 -8.18
CA LEU A 155 9.32 -11.47 -9.15
C LEU A 155 10.43 -12.26 -8.48
N ARG A 156 11.08 -11.66 -7.49
CA ARG A 156 12.16 -12.28 -6.75
C ARG A 156 12.07 -11.81 -5.32
N GLY A 157 11.88 -12.75 -4.40
CA GLY A 157 11.87 -12.45 -2.98
C GLY A 157 13.26 -12.12 -2.47
N GLY A 158 13.32 -11.62 -1.26
CA GLY A 158 14.57 -11.25 -0.63
C GLY A 158 14.34 -10.32 0.53
N HIS A 159 15.42 -9.77 1.08
CA HIS A 159 15.35 -8.75 2.11
C HIS A 159 15.39 -7.40 1.42
N GLY A 160 14.41 -6.57 1.72
CA GLY A 160 14.38 -5.29 1.09
C GLY A 160 13.44 -4.37 1.78
N ALA A 161 13.28 -3.20 1.19
CA ALA A 161 12.25 -2.29 1.55
C ALA A 161 12.35 -1.74 2.95
N GLY A 162 13.29 -1.93 3.69
CA GLY A 162 13.44 -1.32 4.99
C GLY A 162 14.76 -0.60 5.06
N ARG A 163 14.85 0.36 5.85
CA ARG A 163 16.08 0.97 6.05
C ARG A 163 16.29 1.19 7.45
#